data_ca603d6838c3d04bd173897c243055c9
#
_entry.id   ca603d6838c3d04bd173897c243055c9
#
_cell.length_a   1.000
_cell.length_b   1.000
_cell.length_c   1.000
_cell.angle_alpha   90.00
_cell.angle_beta   90.00
_cell.angle_gamma   90.00
#
_symmetry.space_group_name_H-M   'P 1'
#
loop_
_entity.id
_entity.type
_entity.pdbx_description
1 polymer ?
#
loop_
_entity_poly.entity_id
_entity_poly.type
_entity_poly.pdbx_seq_one_letter_code
_entity_poly.pdbx_strand_id
1 'polypeptide(L)'
;GMFMSRIEKVRAQLAAQGLDALVVTNLKNIRYLANFTGTTAALIITSDQAIFVTDFRYVQQASKQAPDFTLLQNKKEIFAEINDFLVANQIQKVGIEADEMTVSTYLRIKDFFGPEVVPTQGLIEKIREIKDADELATMKKACEITDQAFSHILTFIKPGVTEIEVA
;
A
#
# COMPACT_ATOMS: atom_id res chain seq x y z
N GLY A 1 -10.68 18.13 7.27
CA GLY A 1 -10.21 17.20 6.81
C GLY A 1 -9.66 16.93 6.01
N MET A 2 -9.56 17.25 6.16
CA MET A 2 -9.25 17.12 5.35
C MET A 2 -8.13 16.33 4.90
N PHE A 3 -7.59 15.38 5.64
CA PHE A 3 -6.60 14.44 5.14
C PHE A 3 -7.32 13.22 4.62
N MET A 4 -7.05 12.89 3.36
CA MET A 4 -7.47 11.60 2.84
C MET A 4 -6.68 10.53 3.57
N SER A 5 -7.34 9.45 3.96
CA SER A 5 -6.66 8.29 4.50
C SER A 5 -5.74 7.70 3.43
N ARG A 6 -4.81 6.86 3.85
CA ARG A 6 -3.91 6.20 2.90
C ARG A 6 -4.70 5.34 1.92
N ILE A 7 -5.72 4.64 2.39
CA ILE A 7 -6.58 3.82 1.53
C ILE A 7 -7.33 4.67 0.52
N GLU A 8 -7.84 5.83 0.94
CA GLU A 8 -8.53 6.72 0.03
C GLU A 8 -7.59 7.23 -1.08
N LYS A 9 -6.33 7.47 -0.76
CA LYS A 9 -5.34 7.86 -1.75
C LYS A 9 -5.08 6.75 -2.77
N VAL A 10 -5.04 5.50 -2.31
CA VAL A 10 -4.93 4.36 -3.21
C VAL A 10 -6.13 4.29 -4.13
N ARG A 11 -7.33 4.46 -3.58
CA ARG A 11 -8.56 4.43 -4.37
C ARG A 11 -8.58 5.52 -5.44
N ALA A 12 -8.08 6.70 -5.11
CA ALA A 12 -7.98 7.78 -6.08
C ALA A 12 -7.06 7.39 -7.25
N GLN A 13 -5.95 6.70 -6.95
CA GLN A 13 -5.05 6.21 -7.99
C GLN A 13 -5.69 5.11 -8.83
N LEU A 14 -6.47 4.22 -8.22
CA LEU A 14 -7.20 3.21 -8.96
C LEU A 14 -8.15 3.85 -9.97
N ALA A 15 -8.91 4.84 -9.52
CA ALA A 15 -9.84 5.54 -10.40
C ALA A 15 -9.09 6.25 -11.54
N ALA A 16 -7.97 6.89 -11.23
CA ALA A 16 -7.18 7.60 -12.24
C ALA A 16 -6.61 6.66 -13.29
N GLN A 17 -6.30 5.42 -12.93
CA GLN A 17 -5.71 4.45 -13.85
C GLN A 17 -6.73 3.47 -14.43
N GLY A 18 -8.00 3.63 -14.09
CA GLY A 18 -9.06 2.76 -14.60
C GLY A 18 -8.99 1.34 -14.07
N LEU A 19 -8.50 1.17 -12.85
CA LEU A 19 -8.39 -0.12 -12.21
C LEU A 19 -9.54 -0.34 -11.23
N ASP A 20 -10.04 -1.56 -11.15
CA ASP A 20 -11.11 -1.91 -10.23
C ASP A 20 -10.58 -2.35 -8.87
N ALA A 21 -9.34 -2.83 -8.83
CA ALA A 21 -8.72 -3.28 -7.60
C ALA A 21 -7.21 -3.20 -7.72
N LEU A 22 -6.54 -3.17 -6.57
CA LEU A 22 -5.09 -3.30 -6.48
C LEU A 22 -4.77 -4.42 -5.51
N VAL A 23 -3.87 -5.30 -5.90
CA VAL A 23 -3.32 -6.33 -5.01
C VAL A 23 -1.94 -5.87 -4.57
N VAL A 24 -1.78 -5.66 -3.27
CA VAL A 24 -0.53 -5.20 -2.67
C VAL A 24 0.16 -6.41 -2.05
N THR A 25 1.35 -6.71 -2.53
CA THR A 25 2.15 -7.85 -2.05
C THR A 25 3.47 -7.44 -1.43
N ASN A 26 3.95 -6.24 -1.70
CA ASN A 26 5.18 -5.72 -1.12
C ASN A 26 4.98 -5.47 0.37
N LEU A 27 5.76 -6.12 1.21
CA LEU A 27 5.59 -6.03 2.66
C LEU A 27 5.79 -4.63 3.21
N LYS A 28 6.67 -3.83 2.61
CA LYS A 28 6.85 -2.43 3.03
C LYS A 28 5.58 -1.63 2.80
N ASN A 29 4.92 -1.87 1.69
CA ASN A 29 3.68 -1.18 1.36
C ASN A 29 2.51 -1.69 2.20
N ILE A 30 2.50 -2.98 2.51
CA ILE A 30 1.50 -3.54 3.42
C ILE A 30 1.66 -2.90 4.81
N ARG A 31 2.89 -2.76 5.29
CA ARG A 31 3.15 -2.10 6.57
C ARG A 31 2.66 -0.64 6.55
N TYR A 32 2.92 0.05 5.46
CA TYR A 32 2.51 1.45 5.31
C TYR A 32 0.98 1.58 5.33
N LEU A 33 0.27 0.73 4.60
CA LEU A 33 -1.19 0.82 4.45
C LEU A 33 -1.94 0.20 5.62
N ALA A 34 -1.46 -0.91 6.16
CA ALA A 34 -2.18 -1.71 7.13
C ALA A 34 -1.50 -1.78 8.50
N ASN A 35 -0.32 -1.19 8.64
CA ASN A 35 0.46 -1.22 9.87
C ASN A 35 0.79 -2.64 10.34
N PHE A 36 0.93 -3.56 9.40
CA PHE A 36 1.19 -4.98 9.69
C PHE A 36 2.68 -5.27 9.55
N THR A 37 3.24 -5.99 10.51
CA THR A 37 4.67 -6.27 10.56
C THR A 37 5.02 -7.75 10.32
N GLY A 38 4.03 -8.58 9.98
CA GLY A 38 4.29 -9.99 9.67
C GLY A 38 4.94 -10.17 8.30
N THR A 39 5.20 -11.43 7.95
CA THR A 39 5.95 -11.77 6.73
C THR A 39 5.10 -12.39 5.63
N THR A 40 3.85 -12.71 5.89
CA THR A 40 2.97 -13.33 4.90
C THR A 40 1.63 -12.65 4.91
N ALA A 41 1.37 -11.86 3.89
CA ALA A 41 0.11 -11.15 3.74
C ALA A 41 -0.01 -10.57 2.34
N ALA A 42 -1.24 -10.22 1.98
CA ALA A 42 -1.52 -9.42 0.80
C ALA A 42 -2.73 -8.54 1.10
N LEU A 43 -2.81 -7.42 0.42
CA LEU A 43 -3.98 -6.56 0.54
C LEU A 43 -4.71 -6.54 -0.79
N ILE A 44 -6.04 -6.47 -0.73
CA ILE A 44 -6.86 -6.23 -1.91
C ILE A 44 -7.65 -4.95 -1.62
N ILE A 45 -7.42 -3.92 -2.42
CA ILE A 45 -8.09 -2.64 -2.24
C ILE A 45 -8.95 -2.39 -3.45
N THR A 46 -10.26 -2.23 -3.22
CA THR A 46 -11.22 -1.89 -4.26
C THR A 46 -11.80 -0.51 -3.96
N SER A 47 -12.73 -0.07 -4.80
CA SER A 47 -13.37 1.25 -4.60
C SER A 47 -14.11 1.36 -3.26
N ASP A 48 -14.55 0.23 -2.71
CA ASP A 48 -15.37 0.23 -1.50
C ASP A 48 -14.94 -0.78 -0.44
N GLN A 49 -13.93 -1.62 -0.74
CA GLN A 49 -13.48 -2.64 0.19
C GLN A 49 -11.97 -2.56 0.41
N ALA A 50 -11.54 -2.99 1.58
CA ALA A 50 -10.13 -3.14 1.92
C ALA A 50 -9.98 -4.48 2.63
N ILE A 51 -9.35 -5.43 1.97
CA ILE A 51 -9.27 -6.81 2.43
C ILE A 51 -7.82 -7.13 2.80
N PHE A 52 -7.65 -7.75 3.95
CA PHE A 52 -6.34 -8.21 4.42
C PHE A 52 -6.31 -9.74 4.33
N VAL A 53 -5.50 -10.27 3.43
CA VAL A 53 -5.40 -11.71 3.20
C VAL A 53 -4.15 -12.22 3.91
N THR A 54 -4.32 -13.18 4.82
CA THR A 54 -3.18 -13.78 5.50
C THR A 54 -3.55 -15.18 5.97
N ASP A 55 -2.55 -15.95 6.40
CA ASP A 55 -2.80 -17.31 6.90
C ASP A 55 -3.10 -17.29 8.40
N PHE A 56 -3.45 -18.46 8.93
CA PHE A 56 -3.91 -18.59 10.30
C PHE A 56 -2.88 -18.12 11.34
N ARG A 57 -1.60 -18.14 10.99
CA ARG A 57 -0.54 -17.74 11.92
C ARG A 57 -0.63 -16.27 12.30
N TYR A 58 -1.16 -15.44 11.39
CA TYR A 58 -1.16 -13.99 11.54
C TYR A 58 -2.53 -13.37 11.75
N VAL A 59 -3.59 -14.18 11.83
CA VAL A 59 -4.95 -13.63 11.94
C VAL A 59 -5.11 -12.76 13.18
N GLN A 60 -4.62 -13.19 14.34
CA GLN A 60 -4.73 -12.39 15.54
C GLN A 60 -3.90 -11.11 15.45
N GLN A 61 -2.69 -11.22 14.94
CA GLN A 61 -1.82 -10.06 14.78
C GLN A 61 -2.46 -9.04 13.83
N ALA A 62 -2.99 -9.51 12.69
CA ALA A 62 -3.62 -8.65 11.71
C ALA A 62 -4.87 -7.97 12.28
N SER A 63 -5.66 -8.67 13.06
CA SER A 63 -6.86 -8.08 13.65
C SER A 63 -6.54 -6.94 14.61
N LYS A 64 -5.38 -6.99 15.26
CA LYS A 64 -4.93 -5.94 16.15
C LYS A 64 -4.24 -4.79 15.42
N GLN A 65 -3.42 -5.12 14.43
CA GLN A 65 -2.62 -4.12 13.72
C GLN A 65 -3.38 -3.42 12.60
N ALA A 66 -4.33 -4.12 11.98
CA ALA A 66 -5.07 -3.59 10.84
C ALA A 66 -6.59 -3.69 11.07
N PRO A 67 -7.12 -3.00 12.10
CA PRO A 67 -8.54 -3.13 12.44
C PRO A 67 -9.48 -2.57 11.37
N ASP A 68 -8.98 -1.71 10.49
CA ASP A 68 -9.80 -1.11 9.44
C ASP A 68 -9.97 -2.01 8.22
N PHE A 69 -9.26 -3.13 8.19
CA PHE A 69 -9.36 -4.08 7.09
C PHE A 69 -10.26 -5.24 7.44
N THR A 70 -10.94 -5.76 6.44
CA THR A 70 -11.67 -7.04 6.57
C THR A 70 -10.67 -8.17 6.40
N LEU A 71 -10.61 -9.07 7.37
CA LEU A 71 -9.66 -10.19 7.31
C LEU A 71 -10.21 -11.32 6.46
N LEU A 72 -9.36 -11.86 5.61
CA LEU A 72 -9.64 -13.05 4.84
C LEU A 72 -8.51 -14.04 5.09
N GLN A 73 -8.82 -15.09 5.84
CA GLN A 73 -7.85 -16.14 6.10
C GLN A 73 -7.80 -17.07 4.89
N ASN A 74 -6.63 -17.18 4.27
CA ASN A 74 -6.52 -18.08 3.12
C ASN A 74 -6.45 -19.53 3.58
N LYS A 75 -7.30 -20.36 2.99
CA LYS A 75 -7.37 -21.79 3.24
C LYS A 75 -6.58 -22.59 2.21
N LYS A 76 -6.17 -21.92 1.15
CA LYS A 76 -5.36 -22.48 0.08
C LYS A 76 -4.30 -21.46 -0.27
N GLU A 77 -3.57 -21.68 -1.34
CA GLU A 77 -2.50 -20.78 -1.74
C GLU A 77 -3.03 -19.34 -1.88
N ILE A 78 -2.23 -18.37 -1.45
CA ILE A 78 -2.71 -16.99 -1.28
C ILE A 78 -3.23 -16.38 -2.58
N PHE A 79 -2.57 -16.61 -3.71
CA PHE A 79 -3.05 -16.07 -4.97
C PHE A 79 -4.35 -16.73 -5.43
N ALA A 80 -4.59 -17.98 -5.05
CA ALA A 80 -5.85 -18.64 -5.33
C ALA A 80 -7.00 -17.99 -4.55
N GLU A 81 -6.75 -17.68 -3.28
CA GLU A 81 -7.75 -16.96 -2.48
C GLU A 81 -8.01 -15.57 -3.03
N ILE A 82 -6.95 -14.87 -3.43
CA ILE A 82 -7.09 -13.55 -4.03
C ILE A 82 -7.94 -13.63 -5.29
N ASN A 83 -7.65 -14.59 -6.15
CA ASN A 83 -8.41 -14.75 -7.39
C ASN A 83 -9.89 -15.04 -7.13
N ASP A 84 -10.17 -15.89 -6.16
CA ASP A 84 -11.56 -16.18 -5.80
C ASP A 84 -12.30 -14.92 -5.37
N PHE A 85 -11.64 -14.07 -4.58
CA PHE A 85 -12.23 -12.80 -4.18
C PHE A 85 -12.47 -11.89 -5.38
N LEU A 86 -11.48 -11.77 -6.25
CA LEU A 86 -11.58 -10.90 -7.42
C LEU A 86 -12.73 -11.33 -8.34
N VAL A 87 -12.85 -12.62 -8.58
CA VAL A 87 -13.92 -13.16 -9.43
C VAL A 87 -15.28 -12.98 -8.76
N ALA A 88 -15.38 -13.29 -7.48
CA ALA A 88 -16.64 -13.16 -6.74
C ALA A 88 -17.14 -11.72 -6.69
N ASN A 89 -16.24 -10.75 -6.70
CA ASN A 89 -16.58 -9.34 -6.65
C ASN A 89 -16.60 -8.67 -8.02
N GLN A 90 -16.54 -9.47 -9.09
CA GLN A 90 -16.71 -9.01 -10.47
C GLN A 90 -15.66 -7.97 -10.87
N ILE A 91 -14.45 -8.12 -10.35
CA ILE A 91 -13.33 -7.27 -10.71
C ILE A 91 -12.93 -7.59 -12.15
N GLN A 92 -12.81 -6.58 -12.99
CA GLN A 92 -12.44 -6.76 -14.38
C GLN A 92 -10.98 -6.43 -14.64
N LYS A 93 -10.45 -5.39 -13.99
CA LYS A 93 -9.05 -5.00 -14.12
C LYS A 93 -8.44 -4.90 -12.73
N VAL A 94 -7.40 -5.67 -12.51
CA VAL A 94 -6.69 -5.67 -11.23
C VAL A 94 -5.25 -5.22 -11.44
N GLY A 95 -4.84 -4.21 -10.68
CA GLY A 95 -3.44 -3.79 -10.65
C GLY A 95 -2.65 -4.69 -9.72
N ILE A 96 -1.42 -4.96 -10.10
CA ILE A 96 -0.46 -5.66 -9.24
C ILE A 96 0.81 -4.84 -9.15
N GLU A 97 1.53 -4.98 -8.06
CA GLU A 97 2.81 -4.30 -7.89
C GLU A 97 3.90 -5.07 -8.65
N ALA A 98 4.47 -4.42 -9.66
CA ALA A 98 5.44 -5.06 -10.53
C ALA A 98 6.89 -4.75 -10.17
N ASP A 99 7.15 -3.76 -9.31
CA ASP A 99 8.50 -3.26 -9.08
C ASP A 99 9.47 -4.30 -8.54
N GLU A 100 9.01 -5.15 -7.62
CA GLU A 100 9.86 -6.19 -7.03
C GLU A 100 9.38 -7.59 -7.38
N MET A 101 8.46 -7.70 -8.31
CA MET A 101 7.92 -8.99 -8.73
C MET A 101 8.81 -9.61 -9.80
N THR A 102 9.06 -10.92 -9.68
CA THR A 102 9.79 -11.62 -10.73
C THR A 102 8.90 -11.78 -11.97
N VAL A 103 9.54 -11.87 -13.12
CA VAL A 103 8.81 -12.12 -14.36
C VAL A 103 8.03 -13.43 -14.28
N SER A 104 8.64 -14.46 -13.69
CA SER A 104 7.99 -15.76 -13.52
C SER A 104 6.68 -15.64 -12.72
N THR A 105 6.72 -14.91 -11.61
CA THR A 105 5.52 -14.71 -10.79
C THR A 105 4.47 -13.91 -11.55
N TYR A 106 4.89 -12.87 -12.26
CA TYR A 106 3.97 -12.05 -13.04
C TYR A 106 3.24 -12.88 -14.11
N LEU A 107 3.99 -13.70 -14.86
CA LEU A 107 3.41 -14.52 -15.90
C LEU A 107 2.42 -15.54 -15.31
N ARG A 108 2.75 -16.12 -14.17
CA ARG A 108 1.86 -17.06 -13.49
C ARG A 108 0.56 -16.39 -13.06
N ILE A 109 0.66 -15.19 -12.48
CA ILE A 109 -0.52 -14.44 -12.03
C ILE A 109 -1.37 -14.04 -13.23
N LYS A 110 -0.73 -13.57 -14.28
CA LYS A 110 -1.43 -13.12 -15.48
C LYS A 110 -2.27 -14.24 -16.09
N ASP A 111 -1.74 -15.45 -16.12
CA ASP A 111 -2.48 -16.59 -16.67
C ASP A 111 -3.54 -17.11 -15.69
N PHE A 112 -3.27 -17.00 -14.40
CA PHE A 112 -4.11 -17.59 -13.36
C PHE A 112 -5.32 -16.74 -13.00
N PHE A 113 -5.17 -15.41 -12.96
CA PHE A 113 -6.25 -14.52 -12.52
C PHE A 113 -7.33 -14.41 -13.60
N GLY A 114 -8.61 -14.47 -13.16
CA GLY A 114 -9.75 -14.22 -14.05
C GLY A 114 -9.76 -12.80 -14.60
N PRO A 115 -9.59 -11.76 -13.76
CA PRO A 115 -9.52 -10.39 -14.26
C PRO A 115 -8.28 -10.13 -15.12
N GLU A 116 -8.36 -9.07 -15.93
CA GLU A 116 -7.18 -8.57 -16.62
C GLU A 116 -6.17 -8.06 -15.60
N VAL A 117 -4.92 -8.50 -15.71
CA VAL A 117 -3.86 -8.12 -14.80
C VAL A 117 -3.08 -6.95 -15.41
N VAL A 118 -2.99 -5.86 -14.67
CA VAL A 118 -2.29 -4.65 -15.12
C VAL A 118 -1.11 -4.41 -14.18
N PRO A 119 0.12 -4.50 -14.67
CA PRO A 119 1.29 -4.20 -13.82
C PRO A 119 1.34 -2.71 -13.50
N THR A 120 1.56 -2.39 -12.24
CA THR A 120 1.74 -1.00 -11.81
C THR A 120 3.15 -0.82 -11.30
N GLN A 121 3.65 0.40 -11.39
CA GLN A 121 4.98 0.76 -10.93
C GLN A 121 4.90 1.97 -10.01
N GLY A 122 5.42 1.82 -8.80
CA GLY A 122 5.56 2.92 -7.87
C GLY A 122 4.27 3.54 -7.38
N LEU A 123 3.14 2.84 -7.46
CA LEU A 123 1.85 3.42 -7.10
C LEU A 123 1.81 3.79 -5.61
N ILE A 124 2.12 2.84 -4.74
CA ILE A 124 2.12 3.07 -3.29
C ILE A 124 3.30 3.95 -2.90
N GLU A 125 4.45 3.76 -3.53
CA GLU A 125 5.65 4.55 -3.25
C GLU A 125 5.42 6.05 -3.51
N LYS A 126 4.69 6.38 -4.56
CA LYS A 126 4.32 7.78 -4.83
C LYS A 126 3.45 8.35 -3.72
N ILE A 127 2.52 7.57 -3.23
CA ILE A 127 1.66 7.97 -2.12
C ILE A 127 2.48 8.22 -0.87
N ARG A 128 3.45 7.34 -0.60
CA ARG A 128 4.35 7.48 0.55
C ARG A 128 5.19 8.75 0.45
N GLU A 129 5.71 9.05 -0.72
CA GLU A 129 6.50 10.27 -0.94
C GLU A 129 5.68 11.53 -0.67
N ILE A 130 4.48 11.60 -1.18
CA ILE A 130 3.60 12.74 -0.96
C ILE A 130 3.31 12.91 0.53
N LYS A 131 3.04 11.80 1.22
CA LYS A 131 2.78 11.83 2.66
C LYS A 131 3.98 12.33 3.44
N ASP A 132 5.16 11.83 3.10
CA ASP A 132 6.40 12.23 3.76
C ASP A 132 6.68 13.72 3.52
N ALA A 133 6.44 14.22 2.32
CA ALA A 133 6.62 15.63 2.02
C ALA A 133 5.66 16.50 2.84
N ASP A 134 4.41 16.09 2.97
CA ASP A 134 3.43 16.79 3.79
C ASP A 134 3.81 16.80 5.27
N GLU A 135 4.31 15.68 5.76
CA GLU A 135 4.78 15.57 7.14
C GLU A 135 5.97 16.50 7.39
N LEU A 136 6.91 16.54 6.46
CA LEU A 136 8.06 17.44 6.55
C LEU A 136 7.64 18.89 6.53
N ALA A 137 6.73 19.27 5.66
CA ALA A 137 6.22 20.63 5.59
C ALA A 137 5.56 21.04 6.90
N THR A 138 4.76 20.17 7.48
CA THR A 138 4.11 20.42 8.76
C THR A 138 5.15 20.56 9.88
N MET A 139 6.12 19.67 9.91
CA MET A 139 7.18 19.71 10.91
C MET A 139 8.01 20.97 10.80
N LYS A 140 8.38 21.38 9.59
CA LYS A 140 9.14 22.59 9.36
C LYS A 140 8.37 23.82 9.85
N LYS A 141 7.09 23.87 9.55
CA LYS A 141 6.25 24.98 9.96
C LYS A 141 6.16 25.10 11.48
N ALA A 142 6.00 23.96 12.14
CA ALA A 142 5.97 23.94 13.60
C ALA A 142 7.32 24.39 14.20
N CYS A 143 8.41 23.95 13.61
CA CYS A 143 9.75 24.33 14.07
C CYS A 143 10.04 25.80 13.90
N GLU A 144 9.57 26.42 12.83
CA GLU A 144 9.73 27.85 12.64
C GLU A 144 9.06 28.67 13.73
N ILE A 145 7.97 28.15 14.27
CA ILE A 145 7.28 28.82 15.35
C ILE A 145 8.04 28.68 16.67
N THR A 146 8.66 27.55 16.90
CA THR A 146 9.24 27.21 18.19
C THR A 146 10.75 27.42 18.25
N ASP A 147 11.49 27.14 17.15
CA ASP A 147 12.94 27.17 17.19
C ASP A 147 13.50 27.27 15.76
N GLN A 148 14.10 28.41 15.47
CA GLN A 148 14.67 28.65 14.15
C GLN A 148 15.91 27.80 13.88
N ALA A 149 16.65 27.43 14.91
CA ALA A 149 17.79 26.55 14.75
C ALA A 149 17.35 25.19 14.24
N PHE A 150 16.20 24.74 14.65
CA PHE A 150 15.65 23.49 14.14
C PHE A 150 15.27 23.60 12.68
N SER A 151 14.71 24.73 12.30
CA SER A 151 14.38 25.00 10.92
C SER A 151 15.63 24.89 10.04
N HIS A 152 16.77 25.37 10.54
CA HIS A 152 18.04 25.27 9.84
C HIS A 152 18.44 23.81 9.59
N ILE A 153 18.21 22.94 10.55
CA ILE A 153 18.48 21.51 10.38
C ILE A 153 17.64 20.93 9.24
N LEU A 154 16.39 21.32 9.18
CA LEU A 154 15.50 20.83 8.13
C LEU A 154 15.95 21.21 6.73
N THR A 155 16.71 22.28 6.58
CA THR A 155 17.19 22.69 5.25
C THR A 155 18.20 21.70 4.66
N PHE A 156 18.75 20.80 5.46
CA PHE A 156 19.63 19.75 4.96
C PHE A 156 18.87 18.59 4.34
N ILE A 157 17.57 18.54 4.51
CA ILE A 157 16.75 17.51 3.90
C ILE A 157 16.47 17.96 2.46
N LYS A 158 17.21 17.39 1.52
CA LYS A 158 17.10 17.78 0.13
C LYS A 158 16.23 16.79 -0.62
N PRO A 159 15.59 17.22 -1.71
CA PRO A 159 14.86 16.28 -2.57
C PRO A 159 15.79 15.17 -3.03
N GLY A 160 15.34 13.95 -2.93
CA GLY A 160 16.12 12.79 -3.30
C GLY A 160 17.15 12.36 -2.27
N VAL A 161 17.39 13.16 -1.25
CA VAL A 161 18.24 12.80 -0.13
C VAL A 161 17.32 12.20 0.93
N THR A 162 17.69 11.04 1.42
CA THR A 162 16.90 10.39 2.43
C THR A 162 17.04 11.08 3.78
N GLU A 163 16.19 10.71 4.70
CA GLU A 163 16.20 11.24 6.07
C GLU A 163 17.52 10.96 6.79
N ILE A 164 18.29 10.06 6.25
CA ILE A 164 19.60 9.71 6.76
C ILE A 164 20.50 10.93 6.85
N GLU A 165 20.37 11.84 5.89
CA GLU A 165 21.16 13.05 5.89
C GLU A 165 20.87 13.93 7.09
N VAL A 166 19.75 13.74 7.74
CA VAL A 166 19.29 14.57 8.84
C VAL A 166 19.57 13.92 10.17
N ALA A 167 19.63 12.62 10.19
CA ALA A 167 19.78 11.84 11.41
C ALA A 167 21.08 12.14 12.14
#